data_7e54ac45ddb1622178df22703203e01d
#
_entry.id   7e54ac45ddb1622178df22703203e01d
#
_cell.length_a   1.000
_cell.length_b   1.000
_cell.length_c   1.000
_cell.angle_alpha   90.00
_cell.angle_beta   90.00
_cell.angle_gamma   90.00
#
_symmetry.space_group_name_H-M   'P 1'
#
loop_
_entity.id
_entity.type
_entity.pdbx_description
1 polymer ?
#
loop_
_entity_poly.entity_id
_entity_poly.type
_entity_poly.pdbx_seq_one_letter_code
_entity_poly.pdbx_strand_id
1 'polypeptide(L)'
;MAVVKANGYGSNSIEVAKKLVALNVDYFAVAFAEEGVKLRKEGIKTPILVLIPQVGSIKKIIDYKLEPSLYSFYFLESFISFLELNSIHSYSCHLKINCGLNRIGFNESEFKQAVDKIEDSEKIKLVSIYSHLAASEDLNEKKFTKMQINLFKKIASTIKSKISEKPMLHMSNTSGILNYDECEFDMVRSGIGLYGYNNELDKNLKPVHKLKSIISQIIIAEKGDSIGYNRKFICDAKTKIGVIPIGHADGISRSFSKNGYVFIKGIKTKVIGNICMDVFMVNINGMDVKEGDEIVVFDTKNDAESFASSVGTISYEILTNLSSRIERKFIL
;
A
#
# COMPACT_ATOMS: atom_id res chain seq x y z
N MET A 1 -1.16 10.84 9.83
CA MET A 1 -0.85 9.39 9.97
C MET A 1 -0.25 8.88 8.67
N ALA A 2 0.89 8.21 8.73
CA ALA A 2 1.54 7.57 7.60
C ALA A 2 1.21 6.08 7.54
N VAL A 3 0.65 5.59 6.43
CA VAL A 3 0.28 4.19 6.24
C VAL A 3 1.46 3.46 5.58
N VAL A 4 2.13 2.59 6.35
CA VAL A 4 3.37 1.90 5.94
C VAL A 4 3.22 0.38 5.88
N LYS A 5 1.99 -0.11 5.74
CA LYS A 5 1.67 -1.53 5.56
C LYS A 5 2.28 -2.13 4.28
N ALA A 6 2.24 -3.44 4.15
CA ALA A 6 2.81 -4.19 3.01
C ALA A 6 4.27 -3.80 2.76
N ASN A 7 5.08 -3.85 3.83
CA ASN A 7 6.49 -3.47 3.80
C ASN A 7 6.73 -2.04 3.27
N GLY A 8 5.90 -1.06 3.71
CA GLY A 8 5.98 0.32 3.22
C GLY A 8 5.64 0.41 1.73
N TYR A 9 4.56 -0.26 1.30
CA TYR A 9 4.19 -0.37 -0.12
C TYR A 9 5.35 -0.93 -0.97
N GLY A 10 6.03 -1.97 -0.45
CA GLY A 10 7.19 -2.59 -1.09
C GLY A 10 8.52 -1.83 -0.95
N SER A 11 8.52 -0.67 -0.30
CA SER A 11 9.66 0.26 -0.23
C SER A 11 10.59 0.06 0.97
N ASN A 12 10.40 -1.00 1.77
CA ASN A 12 11.02 -1.22 3.09
C ASN A 12 10.43 -0.30 4.17
N SER A 13 9.45 -0.83 4.90
CA SER A 13 8.71 -0.09 5.92
C SER A 13 9.59 0.50 7.03
N ILE A 14 10.71 -0.13 7.35
CA ILE A 14 11.64 0.31 8.39
C ILE A 14 12.32 1.62 7.98
N GLU A 15 12.90 1.66 6.80
CA GLU A 15 13.62 2.85 6.32
C GLU A 15 12.65 4.01 6.05
N VAL A 16 11.47 3.70 5.49
CA VAL A 16 10.39 4.69 5.32
C VAL A 16 9.96 5.25 6.68
N ALA A 17 9.74 4.40 7.69
CA ALA A 17 9.33 4.84 9.01
C ALA A 17 10.42 5.69 9.70
N LYS A 18 11.70 5.29 9.63
CA LYS A 18 12.82 6.09 10.16
C LYS A 18 12.86 7.50 9.55
N LYS A 19 12.69 7.59 8.22
CA LYS A 19 12.64 8.88 7.53
C LYS A 19 11.45 9.73 7.96
N LEU A 20 10.27 9.14 8.09
CA LEU A 20 9.05 9.84 8.50
C LEU A 20 9.10 10.27 9.97
N VAL A 21 9.74 9.50 10.87
CA VAL A 21 10.01 9.93 12.25
C VAL A 21 10.89 11.18 12.27
N ALA A 22 11.93 11.22 11.46
CA ALA A 22 12.79 12.40 11.32
C ALA A 22 12.04 13.63 10.76
N LEU A 23 10.89 13.41 10.11
CA LEU A 23 9.97 14.45 9.62
C LEU A 23 8.80 14.70 10.58
N ASN A 24 8.88 14.25 11.83
CA ASN A 24 7.89 14.44 12.89
C ASN A 24 6.49 13.92 12.54
N VAL A 25 6.37 12.73 11.95
CA VAL A 25 5.07 12.10 11.74
C VAL A 25 4.42 11.72 13.08
N ASP A 26 3.13 12.03 13.24
CA ASP A 26 2.42 11.82 14.52
C ASP A 26 2.00 10.37 14.73
N TYR A 27 1.65 9.65 13.66
CA TYR A 27 1.11 8.30 13.69
C TYR A 27 1.57 7.45 12.51
N PHE A 28 1.73 6.15 12.77
CA PHE A 28 1.81 5.13 11.72
C PHE A 28 0.54 4.28 11.67
N ALA A 29 0.28 3.66 10.51
CA ALA A 29 -0.68 2.58 10.38
C ALA A 29 -0.10 1.41 9.59
N VAL A 30 -0.34 0.21 10.09
CA VAL A 30 0.02 -1.07 9.48
C VAL A 30 -1.21 -1.95 9.30
N ALA A 31 -1.15 -2.99 8.45
CA ALA A 31 -2.28 -3.89 8.28
C ALA A 31 -2.38 -4.87 9.46
N PHE A 32 -1.30 -5.54 9.82
CA PHE A 32 -1.24 -6.60 10.81
C PHE A 32 -0.24 -6.31 11.93
N ALA A 33 -0.42 -6.96 13.07
CA ALA A 33 0.43 -6.76 14.25
C ALA A 33 1.91 -7.06 13.97
N GLU A 34 2.21 -8.06 13.15
CA GLU A 34 3.57 -8.44 12.78
C GLU A 34 4.35 -7.32 12.10
N GLU A 35 3.69 -6.48 11.30
CA GLU A 35 4.31 -5.32 10.68
C GLU A 35 4.68 -4.26 11.73
N GLY A 36 3.76 -4.01 12.68
CA GLY A 36 4.00 -3.10 13.81
C GLY A 36 5.13 -3.58 14.73
N VAL A 37 5.18 -4.90 15.01
CA VAL A 37 6.27 -5.52 15.76
C VAL A 37 7.63 -5.29 15.12
N LYS A 38 7.72 -5.42 13.79
CA LYS A 38 8.96 -5.12 13.04
C LYS A 38 9.41 -3.68 13.28
N LEU A 39 8.50 -2.72 13.18
CA LEU A 39 8.81 -1.31 13.42
C LEU A 39 9.25 -1.05 14.87
N ARG A 40 8.57 -1.67 15.85
CA ARG A 40 8.94 -1.56 17.28
C ARG A 40 10.33 -2.11 17.57
N LYS A 41 10.69 -3.26 16.99
CA LYS A 41 12.03 -3.87 17.13
C LYS A 41 13.14 -2.98 16.58
N GLU A 42 12.84 -2.15 15.61
CA GLU A 42 13.75 -1.14 15.03
C GLU A 42 13.73 0.21 15.79
N GLY A 43 13.11 0.25 16.96
CA GLY A 43 13.11 1.41 17.84
C GLY A 43 12.09 2.50 17.51
N ILE A 44 11.16 2.28 16.59
CA ILE A 44 10.09 3.24 16.29
C ILE A 44 9.16 3.34 17.50
N LYS A 45 9.07 4.53 18.11
CA LYS A 45 8.25 4.81 19.30
C LYS A 45 6.91 5.48 18.98
N THR A 46 6.81 6.14 17.83
CA THR A 46 5.57 6.78 17.34
C THR A 46 4.37 5.81 17.44
N PRO A 47 3.17 6.26 17.84
CA PRO A 47 1.98 5.41 17.89
C PRO A 47 1.73 4.65 16.58
N ILE A 48 1.28 3.39 16.67
CA ILE A 48 1.06 2.52 15.50
C ILE A 48 -0.33 1.90 15.59
N LEU A 49 -1.22 2.34 14.68
CA LEU A 49 -2.53 1.71 14.47
C LEU A 49 -2.38 0.40 13.69
N VAL A 50 -2.92 -0.69 14.22
CA VAL A 50 -3.11 -1.95 13.49
C VAL A 50 -4.52 -1.97 12.90
N LEU A 51 -4.61 -1.89 11.58
CA LEU A 51 -5.89 -1.72 10.86
C LEU A 51 -6.77 -2.97 10.85
N ILE A 52 -6.15 -4.16 10.83
CA ILE A 52 -6.84 -5.46 10.75
C ILE A 52 -6.22 -6.41 11.80
N PRO A 53 -6.32 -6.09 13.09
CA PRO A 53 -5.80 -6.99 14.12
C PRO A 53 -6.57 -8.30 14.14
N GLN A 54 -5.89 -9.40 14.48
CA GLN A 54 -6.50 -10.72 14.63
C GLN A 54 -6.47 -11.12 16.11
N VAL A 55 -7.45 -11.93 16.56
CA VAL A 55 -7.52 -12.38 17.96
C VAL A 55 -6.23 -13.09 18.39
N GLY A 56 -5.64 -13.92 17.52
CA GLY A 56 -4.36 -14.59 17.80
C GLY A 56 -3.15 -13.65 17.93
N SER A 57 -3.30 -12.36 17.59
CA SER A 57 -2.25 -11.36 17.72
C SER A 57 -2.39 -10.44 18.93
N ILE A 58 -3.44 -10.60 19.77
CA ILE A 58 -3.72 -9.70 20.90
C ILE A 58 -2.51 -9.60 21.84
N LYS A 59 -1.90 -10.73 22.21
CA LYS A 59 -0.70 -10.70 23.05
C LYS A 59 0.43 -9.86 22.46
N LYS A 60 0.69 -9.98 21.14
CA LYS A 60 1.72 -9.18 20.46
C LYS A 60 1.36 -7.69 20.44
N ILE A 61 0.08 -7.36 20.25
CA ILE A 61 -0.41 -5.98 20.29
C ILE A 61 -0.07 -5.36 21.64
N ILE A 62 -0.35 -6.06 22.72
CA ILE A 62 -0.06 -5.61 24.10
C ILE A 62 1.44 -5.52 24.35
N ASP A 63 2.20 -6.60 24.08
CA ASP A 63 3.64 -6.67 24.36
C ASP A 63 4.44 -5.57 23.66
N TYR A 64 4.01 -5.20 22.44
CA TYR A 64 4.69 -4.20 21.62
C TYR A 64 3.99 -2.83 21.62
N LYS A 65 3.01 -2.62 22.50
CA LYS A 65 2.27 -1.34 22.65
C LYS A 65 1.78 -0.82 21.29
N LEU A 66 1.08 -1.69 20.55
CA LEU A 66 0.40 -1.34 19.30
C LEU A 66 -1.05 -0.99 19.62
N GLU A 67 -1.69 -0.17 18.80
CA GLU A 67 -3.06 0.28 19.01
C GLU A 67 -4.00 -0.42 18.02
N PRO A 68 -4.89 -1.32 18.49
CA PRO A 68 -5.74 -2.09 17.59
C PRO A 68 -6.97 -1.30 17.11
N SER A 69 -7.40 -1.62 15.90
CA SER A 69 -8.71 -1.26 15.38
C SER A 69 -9.78 -2.20 15.93
N LEU A 70 -10.82 -1.65 16.52
CA LEU A 70 -12.02 -2.38 16.92
C LEU A 70 -13.02 -2.31 15.76
N TYR A 71 -13.28 -3.43 15.10
CA TYR A 71 -14.04 -3.46 13.84
C TYR A 71 -15.15 -4.52 13.79
N SER A 72 -15.22 -5.40 14.79
CA SER A 72 -16.26 -6.42 14.92
C SER A 72 -16.46 -6.79 16.39
N PHE A 73 -17.65 -7.30 16.73
CA PHE A 73 -17.93 -7.78 18.09
C PHE A 73 -17.00 -8.92 18.51
N TYR A 74 -16.69 -9.84 17.61
CA TYR A 74 -15.77 -10.94 17.88
C TYR A 74 -14.40 -10.46 18.34
N PHE A 75 -13.80 -9.48 17.63
CA PHE A 75 -12.51 -8.94 18.04
C PHE A 75 -12.64 -8.09 19.31
N LEU A 76 -13.66 -7.23 19.41
CA LEU A 76 -13.90 -6.37 20.58
C LEU A 76 -14.03 -7.18 21.87
N GLU A 77 -14.90 -8.18 21.90
CA GLU A 77 -15.16 -9.01 23.07
C GLU A 77 -13.93 -9.86 23.45
N SER A 78 -13.25 -10.44 22.46
CA SER A 78 -11.99 -11.17 22.71
C SER A 78 -10.91 -10.26 23.29
N PHE A 79 -10.84 -9.00 22.81
CA PHE A 79 -9.86 -8.03 23.30
C PHE A 79 -10.17 -7.58 24.73
N ILE A 80 -11.44 -7.25 25.04
CA ILE A 80 -11.89 -6.91 26.41
C ILE A 80 -11.56 -8.07 27.36
N SER A 81 -11.96 -9.30 27.02
CA SER A 81 -11.69 -10.48 27.85
C SER A 81 -10.19 -10.69 28.10
N PHE A 82 -9.35 -10.44 27.10
CA PHE A 82 -7.90 -10.52 27.29
C PHE A 82 -7.38 -9.44 28.24
N LEU A 83 -7.87 -8.21 28.14
CA LEU A 83 -7.49 -7.11 29.03
C LEU A 83 -7.91 -7.39 30.47
N GLU A 84 -9.11 -7.93 30.69
CA GLU A 84 -9.63 -8.33 32.00
C GLU A 84 -8.77 -9.41 32.64
N LEU A 85 -8.51 -10.52 31.92
CA LEU A 85 -7.70 -11.65 32.40
C LEU A 85 -6.27 -11.23 32.78
N ASN A 86 -5.73 -10.21 32.15
CA ASN A 86 -4.38 -9.72 32.40
C ASN A 86 -4.34 -8.45 33.26
N SER A 87 -5.48 -8.02 33.83
CA SER A 87 -5.60 -6.81 34.68
C SER A 87 -5.05 -5.54 34.00
N ILE A 88 -5.26 -5.42 32.70
CA ILE A 88 -4.84 -4.24 31.91
C ILE A 88 -6.00 -3.26 31.86
N HIS A 89 -5.73 -1.98 32.08
CA HIS A 89 -6.72 -0.92 32.10
C HIS A 89 -6.36 0.18 31.12
N SER A 90 -7.39 0.87 30.59
CA SER A 90 -7.25 2.07 29.76
C SER A 90 -6.34 1.88 28.52
N TYR A 91 -6.52 0.75 27.79
CA TYR A 91 -5.71 0.45 26.60
C TYR A 91 -6.18 1.25 25.39
N SER A 92 -5.25 1.93 24.72
CA SER A 92 -5.52 2.77 23.54
C SER A 92 -6.01 1.97 22.33
N CYS A 93 -7.22 2.27 21.85
CA CYS A 93 -7.85 1.60 20.71
C CYS A 93 -8.51 2.61 19.76
N HIS A 94 -8.79 2.16 18.54
CA HIS A 94 -9.45 2.95 17.50
C HIS A 94 -10.74 2.27 17.05
N LEU A 95 -11.86 2.98 17.04
CA LEU A 95 -13.16 2.43 16.61
C LEU A 95 -13.34 2.60 15.11
N LYS A 96 -13.52 1.51 14.40
CA LYS A 96 -13.76 1.49 12.95
C LYS A 96 -15.24 1.50 12.63
N ILE A 97 -15.69 2.52 11.89
CA ILE A 97 -17.05 2.63 11.38
C ILE A 97 -17.09 2.30 9.89
N ASN A 98 -18.06 1.49 9.49
CA ASN A 98 -18.37 1.24 8.09
C ASN A 98 -19.42 2.25 7.61
N CYS A 99 -19.00 3.16 6.75
CA CYS A 99 -19.87 4.17 6.14
C CYS A 99 -20.16 3.88 4.65
N GLY A 100 -20.10 2.61 4.22
CA GLY A 100 -20.46 2.22 2.85
C GLY A 100 -19.33 1.61 2.01
N LEU A 101 -18.09 1.52 2.52
CA LEU A 101 -17.05 0.73 1.85
C LEU A 101 -17.32 -0.79 1.95
N ASN A 102 -18.08 -1.23 2.97
CA ASN A 102 -18.53 -2.61 3.19
C ASN A 102 -17.39 -3.63 3.23
N ARG A 103 -16.28 -3.27 3.84
CA ARG A 103 -15.10 -4.12 3.99
C ARG A 103 -14.93 -4.61 5.43
N ILE A 104 -14.81 -3.70 6.40
CA ILE A 104 -14.74 -3.95 7.85
C ILE A 104 -15.26 -2.73 8.61
N GLY A 105 -15.69 -2.93 9.85
CA GLY A 105 -16.16 -1.87 10.76
C GLY A 105 -17.63 -2.02 11.14
N PHE A 106 -18.02 -1.43 12.26
CA PHE A 106 -19.40 -1.43 12.73
C PHE A 106 -20.25 -0.52 11.85
N ASN A 107 -21.40 -0.99 11.43
CA ASN A 107 -22.36 -0.23 10.63
C ASN A 107 -23.26 0.65 11.50
N GLU A 108 -24.22 1.38 10.87
CA GLU A 108 -25.10 2.32 11.57
C GLU A 108 -26.00 1.64 12.62
N SER A 109 -26.36 0.37 12.46
CA SER A 109 -27.16 -0.39 13.45
C SER A 109 -26.34 -0.97 14.61
N GLU A 110 -25.03 -1.13 14.43
CA GLU A 110 -24.14 -1.83 15.36
C GLU A 110 -23.32 -0.90 16.26
N PHE A 111 -22.96 0.31 15.78
CA PHE A 111 -21.98 1.15 16.47
C PHE A 111 -22.40 1.51 17.90
N LYS A 112 -23.71 1.69 18.17
CA LYS A 112 -24.20 2.03 19.52
C LYS A 112 -23.86 0.92 20.50
N GLN A 113 -24.19 -0.33 20.16
CA GLN A 113 -23.88 -1.49 20.99
C GLN A 113 -22.38 -1.68 21.19
N ALA A 114 -21.56 -1.41 20.14
CA ALA A 114 -20.10 -1.48 20.28
C ALA A 114 -19.57 -0.42 21.25
N VAL A 115 -20.10 0.82 21.21
CA VAL A 115 -19.73 1.88 22.14
C VAL A 115 -20.16 1.54 23.56
N ASP A 116 -21.39 1.05 23.76
CA ASP A 116 -21.88 0.66 25.09
C ASP A 116 -20.95 -0.42 25.71
N LYS A 117 -20.57 -1.45 24.94
CA LYS A 117 -19.60 -2.47 25.39
C LYS A 117 -18.20 -1.89 25.75
N ILE A 118 -17.75 -0.87 25.02
CA ILE A 118 -16.47 -0.20 25.29
C ILE A 118 -16.54 0.54 26.60
N GLU A 119 -17.58 1.33 26.82
CA GLU A 119 -17.79 2.09 28.07
C GLU A 119 -17.97 1.17 29.28
N ASP A 120 -18.84 0.16 29.16
CA ASP A 120 -19.11 -0.79 30.24
C ASP A 120 -17.88 -1.58 30.69
N SER A 121 -16.93 -1.81 29.79
CA SER A 121 -15.72 -2.57 30.11
C SER A 121 -14.71 -1.80 30.97
N GLU A 122 -14.69 -0.47 30.90
CA GLU A 122 -13.67 0.40 31.54
C GLU A 122 -12.20 0.00 31.22
N LYS A 123 -12.00 -0.88 30.23
CA LYS A 123 -10.67 -1.41 29.85
C LYS A 123 -10.06 -0.67 28.65
N ILE A 124 -10.90 -0.03 27.85
CA ILE A 124 -10.51 0.56 26.58
C ILE A 124 -10.52 2.10 26.70
N LYS A 125 -9.43 2.72 26.28
CA LYS A 125 -9.35 4.14 26.00
C LYS A 125 -9.56 4.36 24.50
N LEU A 126 -10.67 4.95 24.11
CA LEU A 126 -10.96 5.23 22.72
C LEU A 126 -10.20 6.48 22.24
N VAL A 127 -9.09 6.28 21.52
CA VAL A 127 -8.23 7.38 21.05
C VAL A 127 -8.68 7.95 19.71
N SER A 128 -9.36 7.18 18.88
CA SER A 128 -9.99 7.70 17.66
C SER A 128 -11.21 6.93 17.20
N ILE A 129 -12.03 7.61 16.39
CA ILE A 129 -13.10 7.04 15.58
C ILE A 129 -12.75 7.27 14.13
N TYR A 130 -12.84 6.25 13.28
CA TYR A 130 -12.44 6.42 11.90
C TYR A 130 -13.26 5.60 10.90
N SER A 131 -13.25 6.07 9.66
CA SER A 131 -13.84 5.37 8.52
C SER A 131 -12.88 5.35 7.33
N HIS A 132 -13.36 4.98 6.14
CA HIS A 132 -12.57 4.98 4.91
C HIS A 132 -13.47 5.24 3.72
N LEU A 133 -13.05 6.16 2.86
CA LEU A 133 -13.73 6.48 1.62
C LEU A 133 -13.59 5.34 0.60
N ALA A 134 -14.65 5.08 -0.15
CA ALA A 134 -14.69 3.98 -1.11
C ALA A 134 -14.31 4.43 -2.53
N ALA A 135 -14.62 5.68 -2.89
CA ALA A 135 -14.49 6.19 -4.25
C ALA A 135 -14.01 7.65 -4.27
N SER A 136 -13.12 8.01 -3.35
CA SER A 136 -12.59 9.39 -3.26
C SER A 136 -11.69 9.80 -4.43
N GLU A 137 -11.19 8.83 -5.18
CA GLU A 137 -10.42 9.02 -6.40
C GLU A 137 -11.28 9.31 -7.64
N ASP A 138 -12.54 8.85 -7.67
CA ASP A 138 -13.43 9.06 -8.81
C ASP A 138 -14.40 10.23 -8.52
N LEU A 139 -14.19 11.34 -9.22
CA LEU A 139 -15.03 12.54 -9.06
C LEU A 139 -16.47 12.35 -9.60
N ASN A 140 -16.73 11.32 -10.42
CA ASN A 140 -18.09 10.96 -10.82
C ASN A 140 -18.88 10.39 -9.64
N GLU A 141 -18.21 9.78 -8.66
CA GLU A 141 -18.78 9.22 -7.42
C GLU A 141 -18.85 10.26 -6.26
N LYS A 142 -18.71 11.53 -6.55
CA LYS A 142 -18.72 12.63 -5.55
C LYS A 142 -19.98 12.61 -4.66
N LYS A 143 -21.14 12.27 -5.22
CA LYS A 143 -22.40 12.17 -4.45
C LYS A 143 -22.32 11.06 -3.40
N PHE A 144 -21.80 9.91 -3.76
CA PHE A 144 -21.61 8.77 -2.86
C PHE A 144 -20.57 9.10 -1.79
N THR A 145 -19.43 9.67 -2.16
CA THR A 145 -18.38 10.09 -1.23
C THR A 145 -18.90 11.07 -0.18
N LYS A 146 -19.70 12.09 -0.60
CA LYS A 146 -20.33 13.03 0.33
C LYS A 146 -21.34 12.36 1.27
N MET A 147 -22.10 11.39 0.78
CA MET A 147 -22.99 10.58 1.62
C MET A 147 -22.20 9.85 2.72
N GLN A 148 -21.07 9.22 2.37
CA GLN A 148 -20.19 8.56 3.35
C GLN A 148 -19.66 9.54 4.41
N ILE A 149 -19.22 10.73 4.02
CA ILE A 149 -18.72 11.77 4.92
C ILE A 149 -19.84 12.23 5.89
N ASN A 150 -21.03 12.48 5.38
CA ASN A 150 -22.17 12.92 6.21
C ASN A 150 -22.61 11.83 7.20
N LEU A 151 -22.66 10.57 6.77
CA LEU A 151 -22.95 9.45 7.64
C LEU A 151 -21.89 9.32 8.75
N PHE A 152 -20.62 9.43 8.41
CA PHE A 152 -19.55 9.41 9.39
C PHE A 152 -19.66 10.55 10.41
N LYS A 153 -19.91 11.78 9.97
CA LYS A 153 -20.14 12.95 10.85
C LYS A 153 -21.28 12.71 11.82
N LYS A 154 -22.42 12.19 11.34
CA LYS A 154 -23.60 11.85 12.17
C LYS A 154 -23.25 10.81 13.23
N ILE A 155 -22.61 9.70 12.86
CA ILE A 155 -22.23 8.63 13.78
C ILE A 155 -21.20 9.13 14.80
N ALA A 156 -20.16 9.82 14.34
CA ALA A 156 -19.11 10.36 15.21
C ALA A 156 -19.66 11.37 16.23
N SER A 157 -20.59 12.24 15.83
CA SER A 157 -21.27 13.15 16.75
C SER A 157 -22.08 12.39 17.83
N THR A 158 -22.80 11.35 17.43
CA THR A 158 -23.55 10.50 18.36
C THR A 158 -22.62 9.79 19.36
N ILE A 159 -21.49 9.28 18.91
CA ILE A 159 -20.50 8.63 19.79
C ILE A 159 -19.92 9.67 20.77
N LYS A 160 -19.44 10.82 20.26
CA LYS A 160 -18.87 11.89 21.09
C LYS A 160 -19.82 12.43 22.15
N SER A 161 -21.14 12.31 21.96
CA SER A 161 -22.12 12.72 22.97
C SER A 161 -22.33 11.68 24.08
N LYS A 162 -21.89 10.44 23.88
CA LYS A 162 -22.05 9.34 24.85
C LYS A 162 -20.80 9.13 25.72
N ILE A 163 -19.62 9.33 25.15
CA ILE A 163 -18.33 9.05 25.82
C ILE A 163 -17.73 10.33 26.41
N SER A 164 -17.00 10.18 27.50
CA SER A 164 -16.32 11.30 28.19
C SER A 164 -15.07 11.76 27.46
N GLU A 165 -14.37 10.84 26.79
CA GLU A 165 -13.20 11.16 26.00
C GLU A 165 -13.56 11.95 24.74
N LYS A 166 -12.55 12.64 24.22
CA LYS A 166 -12.64 13.35 22.94
C LYS A 166 -11.76 12.65 21.88
N PRO A 167 -12.21 11.50 21.34
CA PRO A 167 -11.41 10.78 20.36
C PRO A 167 -11.23 11.59 19.08
N MET A 168 -10.05 11.49 18.49
CA MET A 168 -9.76 12.07 17.18
C MET A 168 -10.64 11.44 16.10
N LEU A 169 -11.01 12.24 15.11
CA LEU A 169 -11.72 11.75 13.93
C LEU A 169 -10.77 11.68 12.73
N HIS A 170 -10.87 10.62 11.96
CA HIS A 170 -10.13 10.54 10.67
C HIS A 170 -10.84 9.67 9.65
N MET A 171 -10.87 10.14 8.40
CA MET A 171 -11.54 9.42 7.31
C MET A 171 -10.73 9.41 6.00
N SER A 172 -10.06 10.53 5.67
CA SER A 172 -9.37 10.73 4.41
C SER A 172 -8.22 9.72 4.19
N ASN A 173 -8.20 9.10 3.01
CA ASN A 173 -7.05 8.46 2.40
C ASN A 173 -6.32 9.48 1.50
N THR A 174 -5.33 9.08 0.71
CA THR A 174 -4.60 9.98 -0.20
C THR A 174 -5.54 10.78 -1.11
N SER A 175 -6.46 10.12 -1.81
CA SER A 175 -7.40 10.80 -2.71
C SER A 175 -8.41 11.67 -1.96
N GLY A 176 -8.79 11.28 -0.74
CA GLY A 176 -9.62 12.09 0.14
C GLY A 176 -8.94 13.40 0.54
N ILE A 177 -7.62 13.36 0.81
CA ILE A 177 -6.82 14.56 1.11
C ILE A 177 -6.77 15.51 -0.09
N LEU A 178 -6.68 14.97 -1.30
CA LEU A 178 -6.54 15.77 -2.52
C LEU A 178 -7.87 16.37 -3.02
N ASN A 179 -8.99 15.70 -2.74
CA ASN A 179 -10.26 15.99 -3.41
C ASN A 179 -11.39 16.46 -2.48
N TYR A 180 -11.23 16.36 -1.13
CA TYR A 180 -12.34 16.58 -0.18
C TYR A 180 -11.89 17.20 1.13
N ASP A 181 -11.73 18.52 1.20
CA ASP A 181 -11.34 19.25 2.42
C ASP A 181 -12.30 18.99 3.60
N GLU A 182 -13.60 18.76 3.30
CA GLU A 182 -14.63 18.52 4.31
C GLU A 182 -14.46 17.21 5.11
N CYS A 183 -13.50 16.35 4.78
CA CYS A 183 -13.22 15.10 5.50
C CYS A 183 -11.81 15.01 6.11
N GLU A 184 -11.10 16.10 6.26
CA GLU A 184 -9.78 16.12 6.90
C GLU A 184 -9.87 15.80 8.39
N PHE A 185 -10.87 16.33 9.10
CA PHE A 185 -11.09 16.15 10.54
C PHE A 185 -9.85 16.46 11.38
N ASP A 186 -9.56 15.62 12.41
CA ASP A 186 -8.44 15.81 13.33
C ASP A 186 -7.14 15.20 12.77
N MET A 187 -7.25 14.27 11.82
CA MET A 187 -6.10 13.58 11.23
C MET A 187 -6.44 13.02 9.85
N VAL A 188 -5.44 12.96 8.96
CA VAL A 188 -5.53 12.33 7.64
C VAL A 188 -4.61 11.11 7.56
N ARG A 189 -4.88 10.19 6.61
CA ARG A 189 -4.07 8.98 6.40
C ARG A 189 -3.53 8.94 4.98
N SER A 190 -2.27 9.32 4.83
CA SER A 190 -1.57 9.18 3.55
C SER A 190 -0.93 7.79 3.44
N GLY A 191 -1.18 7.10 2.35
CA GLY A 191 -0.57 5.83 1.99
C GLY A 191 0.23 5.99 0.71
N ILE A 192 -0.37 5.73 -0.43
CA ILE A 192 0.31 5.79 -1.74
C ILE A 192 0.84 7.19 -2.06
N GLY A 193 0.20 8.23 -1.55
CA GLY A 193 0.66 9.63 -1.70
C GLY A 193 2.02 9.91 -1.08
N LEU A 194 2.43 9.14 -0.04
CA LEU A 194 3.79 9.23 0.52
C LEU A 194 4.88 8.89 -0.51
N TYR A 195 4.51 8.10 -1.52
CA TYR A 195 5.41 7.63 -2.58
C TYR A 195 5.23 8.38 -3.89
N GLY A 196 4.41 9.44 -3.88
CA GLY A 196 4.22 10.32 -5.03
C GLY A 196 3.22 9.80 -6.06
N TYR A 197 2.29 8.92 -5.66
CA TYR A 197 1.24 8.42 -6.54
C TYR A 197 -0.15 8.72 -5.99
N ASN A 198 -1.09 8.89 -6.89
CA ASN A 198 -2.51 8.70 -6.68
C ASN A 198 -3.04 8.02 -7.96
N ASN A 199 -4.23 7.43 -7.92
CA ASN A 199 -4.81 6.79 -9.10
C ASN A 199 -5.33 7.79 -10.15
N GLU A 200 -5.13 9.08 -9.92
CA GLU A 200 -5.40 10.18 -10.84
C GLU A 200 -4.10 10.94 -11.09
N LEU A 201 -3.98 11.55 -12.25
CA LEU A 201 -2.78 12.29 -12.68
C LEU A 201 -2.66 13.63 -11.93
N ASP A 202 -2.54 13.60 -10.62
CA ASP A 202 -2.18 14.80 -9.86
C ASP A 202 -0.70 15.11 -10.10
N LYS A 203 -0.46 16.15 -10.88
CA LYS A 203 0.88 16.63 -11.25
C LYS A 203 1.69 17.17 -10.06
N ASN A 204 1.08 17.34 -8.89
CA ASN A 204 1.75 17.86 -7.70
C ASN A 204 2.49 16.77 -6.90
N LEU A 205 2.10 15.51 -7.04
CA LEU A 205 2.81 14.40 -6.43
C LEU A 205 4.02 13.99 -7.29
N LYS A 206 5.14 13.70 -6.63
CA LYS A 206 6.39 13.33 -7.31
C LYS A 206 6.73 11.87 -7.00
N PRO A 207 6.61 10.95 -7.99
CA PRO A 207 7.02 9.57 -7.85
C PRO A 207 8.47 9.44 -7.36
N VAL A 208 8.70 8.60 -6.34
CA VAL A 208 10.03 8.44 -5.73
C VAL A 208 10.71 7.12 -6.11
N HIS A 209 10.02 6.23 -6.80
CA HIS A 209 10.57 4.91 -7.14
C HIS A 209 11.21 4.87 -8.51
N LYS A 210 12.30 4.09 -8.59
CA LYS A 210 12.93 3.67 -9.84
C LYS A 210 13.22 2.18 -9.76
N LEU A 211 12.79 1.42 -10.77
CA LEU A 211 13.14 0.01 -10.91
C LEU A 211 14.07 -0.12 -12.11
N LYS A 212 15.27 -0.60 -11.82
CA LYS A 212 16.35 -0.77 -12.80
C LYS A 212 16.87 -2.19 -12.80
N SER A 213 17.45 -2.58 -13.92
CA SER A 213 18.21 -3.82 -14.09
C SER A 213 19.33 -3.58 -15.11
N ILE A 214 19.90 -4.66 -15.66
CA ILE A 214 20.95 -4.60 -16.67
C ILE A 214 20.64 -5.55 -17.81
N ILE A 215 21.38 -5.42 -18.91
CA ILE A 215 21.45 -6.47 -19.94
C ILE A 215 22.46 -7.52 -19.44
N SER A 216 22.01 -8.71 -19.07
CA SER A 216 22.89 -9.79 -18.58
C SER A 216 23.55 -10.57 -19.70
N GLN A 217 22.88 -10.68 -20.85
CA GLN A 217 23.40 -11.37 -22.05
C GLN A 217 22.78 -10.78 -23.31
N ILE A 218 23.56 -10.78 -24.39
CA ILE A 218 23.07 -10.47 -25.73
C ILE A 218 23.11 -11.74 -26.57
N ILE A 219 21.97 -12.08 -27.17
CA ILE A 219 21.81 -13.26 -28.03
C ILE A 219 21.43 -12.79 -29.43
N ILE A 220 21.98 -13.46 -30.44
CA ILE A 220 21.56 -13.32 -31.84
C ILE A 220 20.72 -14.54 -32.21
N ALA A 221 19.48 -14.31 -32.61
CA ALA A 221 18.57 -15.32 -33.13
C ALA A 221 18.39 -15.12 -34.64
N GLU A 222 18.37 -16.21 -35.38
CA GLU A 222 18.14 -16.17 -36.82
C GLU A 222 16.62 -16.19 -37.15
N LYS A 223 16.26 -15.91 -38.40
CA LYS A 223 14.88 -16.01 -38.85
C LYS A 223 14.32 -17.43 -38.61
N GLY A 224 13.17 -17.53 -37.99
CA GLY A 224 12.48 -18.77 -37.63
C GLY A 224 12.79 -19.27 -36.23
N ASP A 225 13.82 -18.74 -35.57
CA ASP A 225 14.10 -19.06 -34.17
C ASP A 225 13.00 -18.59 -33.24
N SER A 226 12.79 -19.34 -32.16
CA SER A 226 11.78 -19.00 -31.15
C SER A 226 12.40 -18.46 -29.87
N ILE A 227 11.72 -17.51 -29.24
CA ILE A 227 12.17 -16.85 -28.01
C ILE A 227 11.22 -17.15 -26.87
N GLY A 228 11.80 -17.65 -25.75
CA GLY A 228 11.11 -17.90 -24.50
C GLY A 228 10.19 -19.12 -24.52
N TYR A 229 9.55 -19.33 -23.38
CA TYR A 229 8.66 -20.48 -23.19
C TYR A 229 7.49 -20.49 -24.17
N ASN A 230 7.11 -21.70 -24.55
CA ASN A 230 5.99 -21.97 -25.46
C ASN A 230 6.14 -21.32 -26.84
N ARG A 231 7.37 -20.99 -27.23
CA ARG A 231 7.71 -20.38 -28.51
C ARG A 231 6.83 -19.17 -28.83
N LYS A 232 6.54 -18.33 -27.80
CA LYS A 232 5.57 -17.24 -27.87
C LYS A 232 5.96 -16.16 -28.88
N PHE A 233 7.24 -16.02 -29.16
CA PHE A 233 7.75 -15.11 -30.18
C PHE A 233 8.60 -15.92 -31.18
N ILE A 234 8.36 -15.72 -32.47
CA ILE A 234 9.14 -16.29 -33.57
C ILE A 234 9.82 -15.13 -34.30
N CYS A 235 11.11 -15.25 -34.52
CA CYS A 235 11.86 -14.24 -35.25
C CYS A 235 11.48 -14.25 -36.74
N ASP A 236 11.00 -13.15 -37.27
CA ASP A 236 10.70 -12.94 -38.69
C ASP A 236 11.95 -12.55 -39.50
N ALA A 237 12.99 -12.10 -38.84
CA ALA A 237 14.30 -11.75 -39.34
C ALA A 237 15.37 -12.01 -38.28
N LYS A 238 16.63 -11.85 -38.61
CA LYS A 238 17.74 -11.87 -37.67
C LYS A 238 17.51 -10.82 -36.56
N THR A 239 17.48 -11.28 -35.33
CA THR A 239 17.05 -10.47 -34.16
C THR A 239 18.14 -10.47 -33.10
N LYS A 240 18.53 -9.26 -32.65
CA LYS A 240 19.42 -9.05 -31.51
C LYS A 240 18.57 -8.92 -30.22
N ILE A 241 18.84 -9.74 -29.24
CA ILE A 241 18.02 -9.92 -28.04
C ILE A 241 18.83 -9.55 -26.82
N GLY A 242 18.29 -8.69 -25.95
CA GLY A 242 18.82 -8.47 -24.61
C GLY A 242 18.07 -9.32 -23.58
N VAL A 243 18.80 -10.08 -22.79
CA VAL A 243 18.26 -10.84 -21.64
C VAL A 243 18.37 -9.97 -20.40
N ILE A 244 17.27 -9.78 -19.71
CA ILE A 244 17.15 -8.91 -18.52
C ILE A 244 16.92 -9.79 -17.30
N PRO A 245 17.79 -9.77 -16.27
CA PRO A 245 17.72 -10.64 -15.09
C PRO A 245 16.74 -10.14 -14.04
N ILE A 246 15.48 -10.07 -14.42
CA ILE A 246 14.31 -9.77 -13.56
C ILE A 246 13.09 -10.45 -14.18
N GLY A 247 12.27 -11.11 -13.39
CA GLY A 247 11.14 -11.89 -13.88
C GLY A 247 9.92 -11.85 -12.97
N HIS A 248 9.01 -12.83 -13.14
CA HIS A 248 7.77 -12.81 -12.37
C HIS A 248 7.98 -13.13 -10.87
N ALA A 249 9.08 -13.77 -10.47
CA ALA A 249 9.45 -13.93 -9.06
C ALA A 249 9.92 -12.63 -8.41
N ASP A 250 10.20 -11.61 -9.22
CA ASP A 250 10.61 -10.28 -8.78
C ASP A 250 9.44 -9.29 -8.75
N GLY A 251 8.25 -9.71 -9.19
CA GLY A 251 7.06 -8.85 -9.27
C GLY A 251 6.72 -8.35 -10.67
N ILE A 252 7.44 -8.79 -11.73
CA ILE A 252 7.11 -8.45 -13.11
C ILE A 252 6.00 -9.37 -13.62
N SER A 253 4.78 -8.85 -13.71
CA SER A 253 3.61 -9.62 -14.15
C SER A 253 3.84 -10.30 -15.51
N ARG A 254 3.35 -11.53 -15.67
CA ARG A 254 3.38 -12.20 -16.97
C ARG A 254 2.57 -11.47 -18.05
N SER A 255 1.59 -10.66 -17.67
CA SER A 255 0.85 -9.78 -18.59
C SER A 255 1.74 -8.75 -19.29
N PHE A 256 2.88 -8.40 -18.71
CA PHE A 256 3.89 -7.53 -19.30
C PHE A 256 4.44 -8.05 -20.64
N SER A 257 4.38 -9.37 -20.88
CA SER A 257 4.74 -9.95 -22.17
C SER A 257 3.84 -9.54 -23.35
N LYS A 258 2.66 -8.96 -23.11
CA LYS A 258 1.73 -8.58 -24.19
C LYS A 258 2.13 -7.26 -24.85
N ASN A 259 2.30 -6.22 -24.04
CA ASN A 259 2.59 -4.87 -24.51
C ASN A 259 3.70 -4.18 -23.69
N GLY A 260 4.46 -4.96 -22.92
CA GLY A 260 5.50 -4.44 -22.06
C GLY A 260 6.65 -3.82 -22.83
N TYR A 261 7.25 -2.82 -22.21
CA TYR A 261 8.45 -2.16 -22.69
C TYR A 261 9.31 -1.69 -21.53
N VAL A 262 10.57 -1.57 -21.79
CA VAL A 262 11.56 -0.95 -20.89
C VAL A 262 12.29 0.16 -21.61
N PHE A 263 13.09 0.91 -20.90
CA PHE A 263 13.93 1.95 -21.50
C PHE A 263 15.40 1.57 -21.40
N ILE A 264 16.09 1.63 -22.51
CA ILE A 264 17.55 1.40 -22.60
C ILE A 264 18.15 2.65 -23.26
N LYS A 265 19.06 3.33 -22.56
CA LYS A 265 19.61 4.63 -23.02
C LYS A 265 18.52 5.64 -23.43
N GLY A 266 17.37 5.61 -22.74
CA GLY A 266 16.21 6.48 -23.04
C GLY A 266 15.33 6.00 -24.21
N ILE A 267 15.68 4.91 -24.89
CA ILE A 267 14.91 4.37 -26.03
C ILE A 267 13.90 3.34 -25.49
N LYS A 268 12.64 3.52 -25.85
CA LYS A 268 11.56 2.58 -25.53
C LYS A 268 11.75 1.27 -26.27
N THR A 269 11.96 0.19 -25.55
CA THR A 269 12.38 -1.12 -26.05
C THR A 269 11.35 -2.18 -25.71
N LYS A 270 10.82 -2.86 -26.74
CA LYS A 270 9.72 -3.83 -26.58
C LYS A 270 10.19 -5.13 -25.93
N VAL A 271 9.41 -5.64 -24.99
CA VAL A 271 9.53 -7.00 -24.45
C VAL A 271 9.06 -8.00 -25.51
N ILE A 272 9.81 -9.09 -25.67
CA ILE A 272 9.52 -10.19 -26.59
C ILE A 272 9.51 -11.53 -25.86
N GLY A 273 8.66 -12.45 -26.32
CA GLY A 273 8.47 -13.75 -25.65
C GLY A 273 7.71 -13.62 -24.33
N ASN A 274 7.64 -14.70 -23.57
CA ASN A 274 7.00 -14.74 -22.26
C ASN A 274 7.98 -14.30 -21.16
N ILE A 275 7.44 -13.61 -20.13
CA ILE A 275 8.18 -13.36 -18.89
C ILE A 275 8.45 -14.70 -18.21
N CYS A 276 9.72 -14.98 -17.91
CA CYS A 276 10.15 -16.15 -17.16
C CYS A 276 10.17 -15.87 -15.66
N MET A 277 10.57 -16.85 -14.85
CA MET A 277 10.66 -16.69 -13.40
C MET A 277 11.66 -15.60 -13.01
N ASP A 278 12.84 -15.60 -13.61
CA ASP A 278 13.98 -14.79 -13.20
C ASP A 278 14.47 -13.84 -14.31
N VAL A 279 13.94 -13.96 -15.53
CA VAL A 279 14.39 -13.17 -16.69
C VAL A 279 13.21 -12.82 -17.62
N PHE A 280 13.40 -11.77 -18.41
CA PHE A 280 12.63 -11.54 -19.63
C PHE A 280 13.56 -11.06 -20.75
N MET A 281 13.05 -11.03 -21.98
CA MET A 281 13.81 -10.68 -23.17
C MET A 281 13.24 -9.44 -23.84
N VAL A 282 14.13 -8.65 -24.44
CA VAL A 282 13.79 -7.44 -25.18
C VAL A 282 14.45 -7.45 -26.56
N ASN A 283 13.77 -6.82 -27.53
CA ASN A 283 14.33 -6.66 -28.88
C ASN A 283 15.23 -5.41 -28.92
N ILE A 284 16.52 -5.62 -29.10
CA ILE A 284 17.53 -4.55 -29.15
C ILE A 284 18.14 -4.36 -30.56
N ASN A 285 17.39 -4.72 -31.62
CA ASN A 285 17.82 -4.47 -33.00
C ASN A 285 18.08 -2.97 -33.21
N GLY A 286 19.17 -2.67 -33.91
CA GLY A 286 19.57 -1.30 -34.23
C GLY A 286 20.09 -0.48 -33.04
N MET A 287 20.23 -1.10 -31.86
CA MET A 287 20.72 -0.39 -30.68
C MET A 287 22.21 -0.64 -30.46
N ASP A 288 22.95 0.42 -30.16
CA ASP A 288 24.34 0.37 -29.70
C ASP A 288 24.37 0.14 -28.19
N VAL A 289 24.25 -1.13 -27.80
CA VAL A 289 24.22 -1.58 -26.41
C VAL A 289 25.08 -2.81 -26.21
N LYS A 290 25.58 -2.98 -24.97
CA LYS A 290 26.42 -4.10 -24.54
C LYS A 290 25.87 -4.73 -23.25
N GLU A 291 26.36 -5.88 -22.92
CA GLU A 291 26.15 -6.53 -21.63
C GLU A 291 26.65 -5.63 -20.51
N GLY A 292 25.87 -5.54 -19.43
CA GLY A 292 26.07 -4.61 -18.32
C GLY A 292 25.40 -3.23 -18.49
N ASP A 293 24.93 -2.88 -19.69
CA ASP A 293 24.20 -1.61 -19.86
C ASP A 293 22.90 -1.59 -19.02
N GLU A 294 22.65 -0.46 -18.36
CA GLU A 294 21.46 -0.25 -17.51
C GLU A 294 20.17 -0.27 -18.33
N ILE A 295 19.16 -0.91 -17.79
CA ILE A 295 17.77 -0.79 -18.25
C ILE A 295 16.89 -0.18 -17.14
N VAL A 296 15.89 0.56 -17.54
CA VAL A 296 14.89 1.16 -16.65
C VAL A 296 13.55 0.51 -16.96
N VAL A 297 12.95 -0.15 -15.95
CA VAL A 297 11.58 -0.70 -16.04
C VAL A 297 10.58 0.42 -15.82
N PHE A 298 10.76 1.18 -14.75
CA PHE A 298 10.05 2.45 -14.50
C PHE A 298 10.94 3.41 -13.67
N ASP A 299 10.67 4.69 -13.77
CA ASP A 299 11.39 5.75 -13.06
C ASP A 299 10.44 6.94 -12.74
N THR A 300 10.97 8.12 -12.50
CA THR A 300 10.18 9.32 -12.21
C THR A 300 9.51 9.97 -13.44
N LYS A 301 9.88 9.54 -14.67
CA LYS A 301 9.28 10.02 -15.92
C LYS A 301 8.28 9.03 -16.50
N ASN A 302 8.65 7.74 -16.46
CA ASN A 302 7.81 6.61 -16.86
C ASN A 302 7.55 5.82 -15.58
N ASP A 303 6.64 6.30 -14.78
CA ASP A 303 6.45 5.89 -13.41
C ASP A 303 5.71 4.56 -13.25
N ALA A 304 5.58 4.10 -12.01
CA ALA A 304 4.90 2.85 -11.72
C ALA A 304 3.41 2.87 -12.10
N GLU A 305 2.76 4.04 -12.21
CA GLU A 305 1.39 4.18 -12.68
C GLU A 305 1.29 3.89 -14.17
N SER A 306 2.18 4.49 -14.98
CA SER A 306 2.30 4.22 -16.42
C SER A 306 2.63 2.75 -16.69
N PHE A 307 3.52 2.16 -15.88
CA PHE A 307 3.83 0.74 -15.95
C PHE A 307 2.60 -0.12 -15.61
N ALA A 308 1.89 0.19 -14.53
CA ALA A 308 0.69 -0.51 -14.09
C ALA A 308 -0.39 -0.50 -15.17
N SER A 309 -0.65 0.66 -15.77
CA SER A 309 -1.61 0.81 -16.88
C SER A 309 -1.27 -0.08 -18.07
N SER A 310 0.02 -0.25 -18.39
CA SER A 310 0.48 -1.11 -19.51
C SER A 310 0.17 -2.59 -19.30
N VAL A 311 -0.05 -3.01 -18.06
CA VAL A 311 -0.34 -4.41 -17.68
C VAL A 311 -1.78 -4.61 -17.15
N GLY A 312 -2.58 -3.54 -17.13
CA GLY A 312 -3.99 -3.57 -16.74
C GLY A 312 -4.21 -3.63 -15.23
N THR A 313 -3.39 -2.95 -14.46
CA THR A 313 -3.49 -2.85 -12.99
C THR A 313 -3.18 -1.44 -12.49
N ILE A 314 -2.98 -1.27 -11.19
CA ILE A 314 -2.71 -0.01 -10.49
C ILE A 314 -1.31 0.00 -9.84
N SER A 315 -0.76 1.20 -9.62
CA SER A 315 0.58 1.38 -9.01
C SER A 315 0.73 0.69 -7.66
N TYR A 316 -0.34 0.59 -6.87
CA TYR A 316 -0.35 -0.15 -5.60
C TYR A 316 0.12 -1.61 -5.77
N GLU A 317 -0.47 -2.32 -6.75
CA GLU A 317 -0.14 -3.73 -6.98
C GLU A 317 1.30 -3.87 -7.48
N ILE A 318 1.74 -3.01 -8.38
CA ILE A 318 3.12 -3.02 -8.88
C ILE A 318 4.11 -2.86 -7.73
N LEU A 319 3.95 -1.84 -6.90
CA LEU A 319 4.89 -1.54 -5.83
C LEU A 319 4.91 -2.62 -4.75
N THR A 320 3.73 -3.10 -4.32
CA THR A 320 3.62 -4.09 -3.25
C THR A 320 4.05 -5.50 -3.67
N ASN A 321 4.05 -5.80 -4.97
CA ASN A 321 4.52 -7.08 -5.52
C ASN A 321 6.02 -7.14 -5.77
N LEU A 322 6.75 -6.02 -5.66
CA LEU A 322 8.20 -6.06 -5.80
C LEU A 322 8.83 -6.95 -4.71
N SER A 323 9.44 -8.05 -5.16
CA SER A 323 10.04 -9.06 -4.29
C SER A 323 11.16 -8.49 -3.42
N SER A 324 11.35 -9.08 -2.24
CA SER A 324 12.51 -8.79 -1.36
C SER A 324 13.86 -9.21 -1.97
N ARG A 325 13.87 -9.98 -3.05
CA ARG A 325 15.10 -10.31 -3.82
C ARG A 325 15.74 -9.06 -4.45
N ILE A 326 14.92 -8.04 -4.80
CA ILE A 326 15.43 -6.80 -5.37
C ILE A 326 16.02 -5.94 -4.26
N GLU A 327 17.29 -5.58 -4.39
CA GLU A 327 17.95 -4.64 -3.48
C GLU A 327 17.27 -3.26 -3.53
N ARG A 328 16.96 -2.68 -2.35
CA ARG A 328 16.46 -1.30 -2.24
C ARG A 328 17.62 -0.38 -1.89
N LYS A 329 17.87 0.58 -2.76
CA LYS A 329 18.87 1.64 -2.54
C LYS A 329 18.14 2.95 -2.24
N PHE A 330 18.39 3.50 -1.06
CA PHE A 330 17.83 4.78 -0.64
C PHE A 330 18.78 5.89 -1.08
N ILE A 331 18.27 6.83 -1.88
CA ILE A 331 19.01 8.02 -2.32
C ILE A 331 18.48 9.17 -1.45
N LEU A 332 19.33 9.70 -0.61
CA LEU A 332 19.04 10.81 0.32
C LEU A 332 19.19 12.17 -0.40
#